data_fbbbbd75e8d2805340001793154c0a28
#
_entry.id   fbbbbd75e8d2805340001793154c0a28
#
_cell.length_a   1.000
_cell.length_b   1.000
_cell.length_c   1.000
_cell.angle_alpha   90.00
_cell.angle_beta   90.00
_cell.angle_gamma   90.00
#
_symmetry.space_group_name_H-M   'P 1'
#
loop_
_entity.id
_entity.type
_entity.pdbx_description
1 polymer ?
#
loop_
_entity_poly.entity_id
_entity_poly.type
_entity_poly.pdbx_seq_one_letter_code
_entity_poly.pdbx_strand_id
1 'polypeptide(L)'
;SERVEMIVKSSRILTLEERIPKFQVYNELVVGATPVSQNQIQIFAKTPGTTQLNLWDTNDRLYTVDVIVMADARQVEGILESQLPLATLKVIPIEDSAIISGTVTSVDDVDRAVAITEQFYTTVVNNIRVVGVQTVLLHTKIMEVSRTKLRDLGIDWGSVSTGSFFYSAPGGLISAAASGTSAIPTAGAGLGATNKLFANAGDFQALISALRKQNLIKFLAEPTVVATHGRPARFNVGGRVPYIVPSNNSVTVNYEEFGTAVDFLPFVVGPGRIRLEVRPEVTEPDPSRSISAEGIDVPAFSSRYVETAVELQAGQTFAIAGLLQSRTEAVSRSTPFFGELPFIGAAFRRITEVRNDIELLITVTPELVGCEGQSCQRQGTN
;
A
#
# COMPACT_ATOMS: atom_id res chain seq x y z
N SER A 1 3.80 55.33 -23.55
CA SER A 1 4.59 54.29 -24.24
C SER A 1 3.62 53.29 -24.84
N GLU A 2 3.81 52.95 -26.09
CA GLU A 2 3.08 51.89 -26.79
C GLU A 2 3.87 50.59 -26.65
N ARG A 3 3.20 49.46 -26.35
CA ARG A 3 3.84 48.16 -26.22
C ARG A 3 3.61 47.34 -27.50
N VAL A 4 4.67 46.85 -28.10
CA VAL A 4 4.63 46.00 -29.28
C VAL A 4 5.25 44.62 -28.96
N GLU A 5 4.46 43.58 -29.13
CA GLU A 5 4.93 42.21 -29.01
C GLU A 5 5.21 41.61 -30.38
N MET A 6 6.37 40.99 -30.53
CA MET A 6 6.83 40.38 -31.78
C MET A 6 7.42 39.00 -31.52
N ILE A 7 7.43 38.14 -32.53
CA ILE A 7 8.09 36.84 -32.52
C ILE A 7 9.44 36.98 -33.20
N VAL A 8 10.46 36.28 -32.74
CA VAL A 8 11.79 36.23 -33.38
C VAL A 8 11.67 35.96 -34.87
N LYS A 9 12.48 36.66 -35.69
CA LYS A 9 12.49 36.60 -37.16
C LYS A 9 11.21 37.13 -37.80
N SER A 10 10.34 37.84 -37.08
CA SER A 10 9.24 38.59 -37.67
C SER A 10 9.59 40.04 -37.88
N SER A 11 8.83 40.71 -38.75
CA SER A 11 8.93 42.16 -38.96
C SER A 11 7.58 42.83 -38.82
N ARG A 12 7.59 44.09 -38.37
CA ARG A 12 6.40 44.90 -38.25
C ARG A 12 6.69 46.33 -38.70
N ILE A 13 5.72 46.99 -39.33
CA ILE A 13 5.84 48.39 -39.75
C ILE A 13 5.10 49.24 -38.70
N LEU A 14 5.83 50.21 -38.17
CA LEU A 14 5.28 51.26 -37.32
C LEU A 14 5.05 52.50 -38.17
N THR A 15 3.88 53.10 -38.10
CA THR A 15 3.52 54.30 -38.87
C THR A 15 3.16 55.40 -37.88
N LEU A 16 3.79 56.58 -38.02
CA LEU A 16 3.41 57.81 -37.33
C LEU A 16 2.60 58.72 -38.28
N GLU A 17 1.81 59.62 -37.72
CA GLU A 17 1.10 60.62 -38.49
C GLU A 17 2.06 61.64 -39.10
N GLU A 18 3.14 61.96 -38.40
CA GLU A 18 4.17 62.92 -38.81
C GLU A 18 5.43 62.24 -39.35
N ARG A 19 6.33 62.98 -39.94
CA ARG A 19 7.64 62.48 -40.39
C ARG A 19 8.52 62.15 -39.27
N ILE A 20 9.33 61.07 -39.40
CA ILE A 20 10.29 60.57 -38.44
C ILE A 20 11.70 60.90 -38.90
N PRO A 21 12.27 62.08 -38.53
CA PRO A 21 13.61 62.47 -38.94
C PRO A 21 14.70 61.66 -38.17
N LYS A 22 14.37 61.18 -37.00
CA LYS A 22 15.35 60.46 -36.14
C LYS A 22 14.68 59.33 -35.38
N PHE A 23 15.36 58.19 -35.32
CA PHE A 23 14.99 57.07 -34.46
C PHE A 23 16.23 56.48 -33.79
N GLN A 24 16.02 55.77 -32.65
CA GLN A 24 17.08 55.10 -31.92
C GLN A 24 16.53 53.82 -31.30
N VAL A 25 17.21 52.71 -31.58
CA VAL A 25 16.98 51.42 -30.89
C VAL A 25 17.95 51.32 -29.73
N TYR A 26 17.45 51.02 -28.52
CA TYR A 26 18.30 50.94 -27.36
C TYR A 26 19.18 49.67 -27.39
N ASN A 27 18.65 48.53 -27.87
CA ASN A 27 19.40 47.29 -28.05
C ASN A 27 19.20 46.71 -29.45
N GLU A 28 20.19 46.93 -30.31
CA GLU A 28 20.18 46.48 -31.71
C GLU A 28 20.36 44.97 -31.88
N LEU A 29 20.77 44.25 -30.81
CA LEU A 29 20.85 42.78 -30.82
C LEU A 29 19.45 42.18 -30.77
N VAL A 30 18.51 42.83 -30.06
CA VAL A 30 17.13 42.33 -29.90
C VAL A 30 16.27 42.76 -31.10
N VAL A 31 16.33 44.01 -31.50
CA VAL A 31 15.52 44.57 -32.58
C VAL A 31 16.38 45.42 -33.50
N GLY A 32 16.26 45.22 -34.82
CA GLY A 32 16.75 46.15 -35.83
C GLY A 32 15.61 47.03 -36.34
N ALA A 33 15.91 48.26 -36.72
CA ALA A 33 14.96 49.17 -37.32
C ALA A 33 15.50 49.74 -38.61
N THR A 34 14.66 49.90 -39.64
CA THR A 34 15.00 50.44 -40.92
C THR A 34 13.88 51.41 -41.43
N PRO A 35 14.18 52.57 -41.81
CA PRO A 35 13.15 53.51 -42.39
C PRO A 35 12.66 52.95 -43.73
N VAL A 36 11.34 52.84 -43.89
CA VAL A 36 10.70 52.45 -45.16
C VAL A 36 10.18 53.66 -45.93
N SER A 37 9.64 54.63 -45.23
CA SER A 37 9.21 55.89 -45.77
C SER A 37 9.42 57.07 -44.80
N GLN A 38 9.00 58.27 -45.16
CA GLN A 38 9.20 59.44 -44.29
C GLN A 38 8.46 59.35 -42.94
N ASN A 39 7.43 58.52 -42.83
CA ASN A 39 6.60 58.35 -41.64
C ASN A 39 6.46 56.88 -41.20
N GLN A 40 7.26 55.99 -41.83
CA GLN A 40 7.17 54.54 -41.53
C GLN A 40 8.55 53.95 -41.22
N ILE A 41 8.62 53.17 -40.16
CA ILE A 41 9.80 52.40 -39.76
C ILE A 41 9.43 50.95 -39.68
N GLN A 42 10.20 50.09 -40.35
CA GLN A 42 10.10 48.65 -40.22
C GLN A 42 11.05 48.20 -39.12
N ILE A 43 10.51 47.45 -38.15
CA ILE A 43 11.27 46.82 -37.08
C ILE A 43 11.40 45.32 -37.34
N PHE A 44 12.57 44.74 -37.05
CA PHE A 44 12.90 43.35 -37.25
C PHE A 44 13.29 42.74 -35.91
N ALA A 45 12.59 41.72 -35.48
CA ALA A 45 12.92 40.96 -34.28
C ALA A 45 14.08 39.99 -34.56
N LYS A 46 15.24 40.20 -33.93
CA LYS A 46 16.45 39.40 -34.14
C LYS A 46 16.62 38.28 -33.08
N THR A 47 16.65 38.67 -31.82
CA THR A 47 16.79 37.74 -30.69
C THR A 47 15.74 38.01 -29.64
N PRO A 48 15.38 36.98 -28.80
CA PRO A 48 14.44 37.19 -27.72
C PRO A 48 14.95 38.23 -26.72
N GLY A 49 14.07 39.00 -26.15
CA GLY A 49 14.39 40.04 -25.19
C GLY A 49 13.48 41.24 -25.25
N THR A 50 13.73 42.23 -24.41
CA THR A 50 12.96 43.47 -24.34
C THR A 50 13.87 44.64 -24.69
N THR A 51 13.41 45.53 -25.53
CA THR A 51 14.13 46.76 -25.90
C THR A 51 13.16 47.89 -26.10
N GLN A 52 13.71 49.10 -26.11
CA GLN A 52 12.95 50.32 -26.40
C GLN A 52 13.36 50.91 -27.76
N LEU A 53 12.38 51.37 -28.51
CA LEU A 53 12.54 52.14 -29.72
C LEU A 53 12.01 53.55 -29.47
N ASN A 54 12.92 54.53 -29.61
CA ASN A 54 12.62 55.93 -29.48
C ASN A 54 12.50 56.54 -30.90
N LEU A 55 11.40 57.25 -31.14
CA LEU A 55 11.08 57.92 -32.39
C LEU A 55 10.85 59.39 -32.13
N TRP A 56 11.48 60.29 -32.91
CA TRP A 56 11.26 61.71 -32.82
C TRP A 56 10.49 62.17 -34.09
N ASP A 57 9.50 63.03 -33.89
CA ASP A 57 8.79 63.68 -34.99
C ASP A 57 9.47 64.97 -35.43
N THR A 58 8.91 65.65 -36.41
CA THR A 58 9.42 66.98 -36.91
C THR A 58 9.29 68.11 -35.90
N ASN A 59 8.50 67.92 -34.81
CA ASN A 59 8.30 68.86 -33.72
C ASN A 59 9.13 68.48 -32.48
N ASP A 60 10.12 67.55 -32.64
CA ASP A 60 11.01 67.04 -31.59
C ASP A 60 10.28 66.36 -30.43
N ARG A 61 9.06 65.86 -30.70
CA ARG A 61 8.32 65.07 -29.73
C ARG A 61 8.85 63.63 -29.76
N LEU A 62 9.06 63.05 -28.51
CA LEU A 62 9.54 61.71 -28.33
C LEU A 62 8.39 60.74 -28.18
N TYR A 63 8.36 59.71 -29.02
CA TYR A 63 7.51 58.55 -28.92
C TYR A 63 8.36 57.34 -28.53
N THR A 64 8.10 56.75 -27.38
CA THR A 64 8.80 55.56 -26.90
C THR A 64 7.90 54.35 -27.09
N VAL A 65 8.41 53.34 -27.78
CA VAL A 65 7.75 52.04 -28.02
C VAL A 65 8.53 50.97 -27.31
N ASP A 66 7.90 50.28 -26.36
CA ASP A 66 8.46 49.11 -25.69
C ASP A 66 8.25 47.88 -26.57
N VAL A 67 9.32 47.31 -27.09
CA VAL A 67 9.28 46.14 -27.97
C VAL A 67 9.71 44.91 -27.18
N ILE A 68 8.81 43.93 -27.14
CA ILE A 68 9.06 42.63 -26.53
C ILE A 68 9.14 41.59 -27.63
N VAL A 69 10.31 40.95 -27.74
CA VAL A 69 10.54 39.85 -28.68
C VAL A 69 10.51 38.54 -27.97
N MET A 70 9.58 37.68 -28.34
CA MET A 70 9.43 36.33 -27.83
C MET A 70 10.03 35.32 -28.79
N ALA A 71 10.59 34.20 -28.27
CA ALA A 71 11.01 33.07 -29.06
C ALA A 71 9.81 32.41 -29.78
N ASP A 72 10.07 31.72 -30.90
CA ASP A 72 9.00 31.10 -31.70
C ASP A 72 8.70 29.67 -31.17
N ALA A 73 7.59 29.51 -30.50
CA ALA A 73 7.11 28.22 -30.01
C ALA A 73 6.15 27.51 -30.98
N ARG A 74 5.75 28.14 -32.08
CA ARG A 74 4.72 27.61 -33.02
C ARG A 74 5.12 26.25 -33.60
N GLN A 75 6.41 26.03 -33.85
CA GLN A 75 6.90 24.75 -34.36
C GLN A 75 6.71 23.63 -33.35
N VAL A 76 7.01 23.88 -32.08
CA VAL A 76 6.86 22.91 -31.02
C VAL A 76 5.37 22.67 -30.73
N GLU A 77 4.56 23.72 -30.66
CA GLU A 77 3.10 23.62 -30.50
C GLU A 77 2.47 22.80 -31.64
N GLY A 78 2.85 23.03 -32.90
CA GLY A 78 2.34 22.21 -33.99
C GLY A 78 2.75 20.74 -33.97
N ILE A 79 3.96 20.44 -33.49
CA ILE A 79 4.38 19.07 -33.30
C ILE A 79 3.59 18.42 -32.16
N LEU A 80 3.44 19.12 -31.03
CA LEU A 80 2.65 18.62 -29.88
C LEU A 80 1.20 18.38 -30.29
N GLU A 81 0.57 19.28 -31.04
CA GLU A 81 -0.80 19.11 -31.52
C GLU A 81 -0.95 17.90 -32.46
N SER A 82 0.04 17.66 -33.31
CA SER A 82 0.04 16.53 -34.24
C SER A 82 0.26 15.16 -33.53
N GLN A 83 1.08 15.16 -32.49
CA GLN A 83 1.43 13.93 -31.75
C GLN A 83 0.44 13.60 -30.60
N LEU A 84 -0.19 14.64 -30.05
CA LEU A 84 -1.11 14.55 -28.92
C LEU A 84 -2.45 15.24 -29.24
N PRO A 85 -3.26 14.67 -30.13
CA PRO A 85 -4.46 15.34 -30.66
C PRO A 85 -5.56 15.58 -29.61
N LEU A 86 -5.52 14.86 -28.47
CA LEU A 86 -6.46 15.03 -27.35
C LEU A 86 -5.94 15.96 -26.25
N ALA A 87 -4.73 16.46 -26.42
CA ALA A 87 -4.11 17.39 -25.48
C ALA A 87 -4.39 18.85 -25.89
N THR A 88 -4.53 19.71 -24.90
CA THR A 88 -4.56 21.16 -25.10
C THR A 88 -3.33 21.74 -24.43
N LEU A 89 -2.25 21.88 -25.18
CA LEU A 89 -0.95 22.32 -24.68
C LEU A 89 -0.57 23.66 -25.24
N LYS A 90 0.09 24.48 -24.40
CA LYS A 90 0.68 25.75 -24.77
C LYS A 90 2.11 25.82 -24.26
N VAL A 91 3.02 26.25 -25.14
CA VAL A 91 4.43 26.40 -24.84
C VAL A 91 4.77 27.90 -24.76
N ILE A 92 5.28 28.32 -23.61
CA ILE A 92 5.74 29.69 -23.38
C ILE A 92 7.27 29.67 -23.33
N PRO A 93 7.93 30.13 -24.39
CA PRO A 93 9.38 30.14 -24.43
C PRO A 93 9.96 31.30 -23.61
N ILE A 94 11.04 31.01 -22.87
CA ILE A 94 11.80 31.97 -22.06
C ILE A 94 13.28 31.77 -22.38
N GLU A 95 13.83 32.55 -23.32
CA GLU A 95 15.21 32.38 -23.81
C GLU A 95 15.50 30.93 -24.23
N ASP A 96 16.37 30.22 -23.49
CA ASP A 96 16.73 28.82 -23.73
C ASP A 96 15.86 27.80 -22.96
N SER A 97 14.87 28.29 -22.22
CA SER A 97 13.93 27.48 -21.48
C SER A 97 12.50 27.62 -21.97
N ALA A 98 11.64 26.67 -21.63
CA ALA A 98 10.22 26.74 -21.94
C ALA A 98 9.36 26.30 -20.79
N ILE A 99 8.21 26.95 -20.62
CA ILE A 99 7.15 26.47 -19.74
C ILE A 99 6.09 25.81 -20.61
N ILE A 100 5.87 24.52 -20.43
CA ILE A 100 4.76 23.81 -21.05
C ILE A 100 3.58 23.75 -20.08
N SER A 101 2.42 24.22 -20.52
CA SER A 101 1.20 24.29 -19.70
C SER A 101 -0.01 23.83 -20.49
N GLY A 102 -1.03 23.35 -19.79
CA GLY A 102 -2.26 22.89 -20.41
C GLY A 102 -2.79 21.61 -19.80
N THR A 103 -3.56 20.85 -20.59
CA THR A 103 -4.20 19.62 -20.14
C THR A 103 -3.96 18.48 -21.11
N VAL A 104 -3.72 17.30 -20.55
CA VAL A 104 -3.61 16.02 -21.28
C VAL A 104 -4.56 14.99 -20.68
N THR A 105 -4.85 13.94 -21.41
CA THR A 105 -5.79 12.88 -20.98
C THR A 105 -5.10 11.71 -20.29
N SER A 106 -3.80 11.53 -20.51
CA SER A 106 -3.00 10.44 -19.95
C SER A 106 -1.74 10.98 -19.27
N VAL A 107 -1.24 10.24 -18.29
CA VAL A 107 0.05 10.53 -17.64
C VAL A 107 1.21 10.33 -18.63
N ASP A 108 1.13 9.31 -19.50
CA ASP A 108 2.14 9.02 -20.51
C ASP A 108 2.28 10.17 -21.54
N ASP A 109 1.18 10.90 -21.78
CA ASP A 109 1.20 12.07 -22.67
C ASP A 109 1.98 13.24 -22.05
N VAL A 110 2.06 13.33 -20.72
CA VAL A 110 2.89 14.33 -20.03
C VAL A 110 4.36 14.10 -20.36
N ASP A 111 4.82 12.87 -20.19
CA ASP A 111 6.22 12.50 -20.39
C ASP A 111 6.62 12.68 -21.87
N ARG A 112 5.73 12.31 -22.81
CA ARG A 112 5.93 12.56 -24.26
C ARG A 112 5.99 14.05 -24.58
N ALA A 113 5.09 14.85 -24.01
CA ALA A 113 5.07 16.29 -24.25
C ALA A 113 6.35 16.96 -23.74
N VAL A 114 6.82 16.58 -22.55
CA VAL A 114 8.08 17.07 -21.98
C VAL A 114 9.26 16.65 -22.84
N ALA A 115 9.38 15.36 -23.20
CA ALA A 115 10.46 14.84 -24.04
C ALA A 115 10.53 15.49 -25.43
N ILE A 116 9.38 15.79 -26.06
CA ILE A 116 9.34 16.53 -27.33
C ILE A 116 9.85 17.96 -27.12
N THR A 117 9.42 18.64 -26.06
CA THR A 117 9.81 20.01 -25.80
C THR A 117 11.29 20.14 -25.44
N GLU A 118 11.88 19.17 -24.75
CA GLU A 118 13.31 19.09 -24.41
C GLU A 118 14.22 18.94 -25.64
N GLN A 119 13.69 18.53 -26.81
CA GLN A 119 14.46 18.54 -28.06
C GLN A 119 14.72 19.96 -28.59
N PHE A 120 13.94 20.96 -28.16
CA PHE A 120 14.00 22.31 -28.62
C PHE A 120 14.50 23.31 -27.58
N TYR A 121 14.37 22.99 -26.31
CA TYR A 121 14.76 23.85 -25.17
C TYR A 121 15.61 23.09 -24.18
N THR A 122 16.64 23.73 -23.65
CA THR A 122 17.58 23.10 -22.72
C THR A 122 16.94 22.78 -21.37
N THR A 123 15.97 23.58 -20.94
CA THR A 123 15.24 23.39 -19.68
C THR A 123 13.75 23.54 -19.93
N VAL A 124 12.97 22.54 -19.48
CA VAL A 124 11.51 22.54 -19.62
C VAL A 124 10.87 22.51 -18.23
N VAL A 125 10.04 23.52 -17.96
CA VAL A 125 9.22 23.57 -16.75
C VAL A 125 7.85 22.97 -17.06
N ASN A 126 7.55 21.84 -16.46
CA ASN A 126 6.30 21.14 -16.66
C ASN A 126 5.19 21.71 -15.74
N ASN A 127 4.16 22.29 -16.34
CA ASN A 127 2.92 22.75 -15.72
C ASN A 127 1.68 22.15 -16.40
N ILE A 128 1.81 20.90 -16.88
CA ILE A 128 0.72 20.16 -17.51
C ILE A 128 -0.16 19.54 -16.42
N ARG A 129 -1.48 19.58 -16.63
CA ARG A 129 -2.46 18.91 -15.78
C ARG A 129 -3.07 17.74 -16.52
N VAL A 130 -3.13 16.57 -15.87
CA VAL A 130 -3.81 15.42 -16.43
C VAL A 130 -5.31 15.54 -16.12
N VAL A 131 -6.12 15.57 -17.19
CA VAL A 131 -7.57 15.66 -17.11
C VAL A 131 -8.16 14.41 -17.77
N GLY A 132 -8.86 13.60 -17.01
CA GLY A 132 -9.47 12.36 -17.51
C GLY A 132 -9.78 11.41 -16.37
N VAL A 133 -10.56 10.37 -16.67
CA VAL A 133 -10.90 9.33 -15.73
C VAL A 133 -9.73 8.35 -15.64
N GLN A 134 -8.88 8.56 -14.65
CA GLN A 134 -7.79 7.63 -14.38
C GLN A 134 -8.31 6.50 -13.49
N THR A 135 -8.06 5.28 -13.91
CA THR A 135 -8.45 4.08 -13.18
C THR A 135 -7.22 3.45 -12.55
N VAL A 136 -7.32 3.13 -11.28
CA VAL A 136 -6.27 2.46 -10.51
C VAL A 136 -6.75 1.06 -10.16
N LEU A 137 -5.93 0.07 -10.49
CA LEU A 137 -6.07 -1.31 -10.06
C LEU A 137 -5.21 -1.50 -8.81
N LEU A 138 -5.78 -1.99 -7.73
CA LEU A 138 -5.07 -2.29 -6.51
C LEU A 138 -4.97 -3.80 -6.31
N HIS A 139 -3.76 -4.30 -6.24
CA HIS A 139 -3.46 -5.65 -5.76
C HIS A 139 -3.06 -5.57 -4.29
N THR A 140 -3.82 -6.22 -3.44
CA THR A 140 -3.48 -6.34 -2.01
C THR A 140 -3.08 -7.79 -1.74
N LYS A 141 -2.05 -8.00 -0.93
CA LYS A 141 -1.62 -9.32 -0.52
C LYS A 141 -1.49 -9.38 0.99
N ILE A 142 -2.27 -10.25 1.60
CA ILE A 142 -2.30 -10.46 3.05
C ILE A 142 -1.76 -11.86 3.31
N MET A 143 -0.64 -11.96 3.99
CA MET A 143 0.05 -13.21 4.29
C MET A 143 0.20 -13.36 5.79
N GLU A 144 -0.25 -14.50 6.32
CA GLU A 144 -0.01 -14.88 7.71
C GLU A 144 0.56 -16.27 7.79
N VAL A 145 1.57 -16.43 8.63
CA VAL A 145 2.14 -17.73 8.97
C VAL A 145 2.08 -17.89 10.49
N SER A 146 1.30 -18.86 10.94
CA SER A 146 1.20 -19.23 12.35
C SER A 146 1.85 -20.60 12.58
N ARG A 147 2.81 -20.65 13.50
CA ARG A 147 3.54 -21.87 13.88
C ARG A 147 3.32 -22.15 15.35
N THR A 148 2.71 -23.27 15.64
CA THR A 148 2.56 -23.75 17.02
C THR A 148 3.45 -24.98 17.24
N LYS A 149 4.34 -24.88 18.21
CA LYS A 149 5.18 -25.99 18.67
C LYS A 149 4.76 -26.35 20.07
N LEU A 150 4.33 -27.60 20.26
CA LEU A 150 4.00 -28.18 21.55
C LEU A 150 5.04 -29.24 21.89
N ARG A 151 5.65 -29.12 23.05
CA ARG A 151 6.50 -30.16 23.66
C ARG A 151 5.93 -30.52 25.01
N ASP A 152 5.62 -31.78 25.19
CA ASP A 152 5.10 -32.34 26.45
C ASP A 152 5.94 -33.56 26.83
N LEU A 153 6.59 -33.45 27.96
CA LEU A 153 7.39 -34.54 28.54
C LEU A 153 7.05 -34.72 30.01
N GLY A 154 6.56 -35.87 30.36
CA GLY A 154 6.24 -36.22 31.74
C GLY A 154 6.38 -37.72 32.02
N ILE A 155 6.74 -38.04 33.22
CA ILE A 155 6.88 -39.41 33.71
C ILE A 155 6.05 -39.51 35.00
N ASP A 156 5.08 -40.42 34.99
CA ASP A 156 4.35 -40.82 36.19
C ASP A 156 4.74 -42.26 36.54
N TRP A 157 4.94 -42.51 37.77
CA TRP A 157 5.32 -43.86 38.24
C TRP A 157 4.70 -44.20 39.58
N GLY A 158 4.54 -45.46 39.83
CA GLY A 158 4.00 -45.96 41.06
C GLY A 158 4.47 -47.38 41.35
N SER A 159 4.48 -47.74 42.62
CA SER A 159 4.72 -49.08 43.06
C SER A 159 3.59 -49.49 44.05
N VAL A 160 3.07 -50.72 43.86
CA VAL A 160 2.03 -51.30 44.70
C VAL A 160 2.59 -52.58 45.22
N SER A 161 2.73 -52.67 46.57
CA SER A 161 3.13 -53.88 47.25
C SER A 161 2.07 -54.27 48.33
N THR A 162 2.11 -55.49 48.83
CA THR A 162 1.14 -55.95 49.77
C THR A 162 1.14 -55.08 51.04
N GLY A 163 0.13 -54.19 51.17
CA GLY A 163 -0.05 -53.30 52.30
C GLY A 163 0.56 -51.90 52.20
N SER A 164 1.23 -51.55 51.09
CA SER A 164 1.76 -50.22 50.85
C SER A 164 1.71 -49.88 49.38
N PHE A 165 1.38 -48.63 49.08
CA PHE A 165 1.52 -48.09 47.73
C PHE A 165 2.23 -46.74 47.75
N PHE A 166 3.01 -46.50 46.71
CA PHE A 166 3.67 -45.22 46.51
C PHE A 166 3.52 -44.83 45.05
N TYR A 167 3.12 -43.57 44.76
CA TYR A 167 3.06 -43.06 43.40
C TYR A 167 3.47 -41.60 43.32
N SER A 168 4.00 -41.24 42.18
CA SER A 168 4.28 -39.88 41.79
C SER A 168 3.66 -39.63 40.43
N ALA A 169 2.69 -38.75 40.38
CA ALA A 169 1.91 -38.47 39.18
C ALA A 169 1.87 -36.97 38.84
N PRO A 170 3.02 -36.31 38.62
CA PRO A 170 3.06 -34.90 38.20
C PRO A 170 2.35 -34.67 36.87
N GLY A 171 2.21 -35.71 36.07
CA GLY A 171 1.53 -35.68 34.79
C GLY A 171 0.02 -35.92 34.85
N GLY A 172 -0.48 -36.43 35.99
CA GLY A 172 -1.88 -36.81 36.12
C GLY A 172 -2.30 -37.95 35.18
N LEU A 173 -1.33 -38.79 34.76
CA LEU A 173 -1.56 -39.93 33.88
C LEU A 173 -2.01 -41.17 34.65
N ILE A 174 -1.61 -41.24 35.89
CA ILE A 174 -2.00 -42.28 36.86
C ILE A 174 -2.96 -41.64 37.85
N SER A 175 -4.17 -42.16 37.94
CA SER A 175 -5.14 -41.78 38.99
C SER A 175 -5.27 -42.86 40.00
N ALA A 176 -5.22 -42.53 41.30
CA ALA A 176 -5.53 -43.45 42.36
C ALA A 176 -7.06 -43.52 42.56
N ALA A 177 -7.69 -44.59 42.20
CA ALA A 177 -9.08 -44.86 42.54
C ALA A 177 -9.12 -45.40 43.95
N ALA A 178 -9.53 -44.58 44.94
CA ALA A 178 -9.81 -45.01 46.27
C ALA A 178 -11.21 -45.67 46.36
N SER A 179 -11.32 -46.91 46.01
CA SER A 179 -12.50 -47.71 46.40
C SER A 179 -12.07 -48.66 47.47
N GLY A 180 -12.71 -48.54 48.66
CA GLY A 180 -12.39 -49.17 49.94
C GLY A 180 -11.82 -50.59 49.86
N THR A 181 -10.60 -50.73 50.30
CA THR A 181 -9.75 -51.87 50.62
C THR A 181 -8.54 -52.19 49.75
N SER A 182 -8.42 -51.57 48.53
CA SER A 182 -7.17 -51.68 47.76
C SER A 182 -7.09 -50.54 46.76
N ALA A 183 -6.24 -49.56 47.04
CA ALA A 183 -5.95 -48.51 46.06
C ALA A 183 -5.09 -49.10 44.94
N ILE A 184 -5.71 -49.53 43.90
CA ILE A 184 -5.00 -49.90 42.63
C ILE A 184 -4.77 -48.69 41.83
N PRO A 185 -3.53 -48.24 41.56
CA PRO A 185 -3.28 -47.19 40.61
C PRO A 185 -3.71 -47.69 39.24
N THR A 186 -4.82 -47.17 38.75
CA THR A 186 -5.30 -47.47 37.39
C THR A 186 -4.73 -46.42 36.44
N ALA A 187 -4.13 -46.84 35.35
CA ALA A 187 -3.85 -45.95 34.23
C ALA A 187 -5.18 -45.29 33.82
N GLY A 188 -5.28 -43.97 33.99
CA GLY A 188 -6.52 -43.24 33.77
C GLY A 188 -7.12 -43.56 32.40
N ALA A 189 -8.46 -43.65 32.33
CA ALA A 189 -9.21 -43.92 31.13
C ALA A 189 -8.93 -42.88 30.04
N GLY A 190 -7.90 -43.08 29.27
CA GLY A 190 -7.37 -42.17 28.28
C GLY A 190 -6.15 -42.70 27.55
N LEU A 191 -5.91 -44.02 27.63
CA LEU A 191 -4.82 -44.71 26.93
C LEU A 191 -4.96 -44.74 25.40
N GLY A 192 -5.94 -44.05 24.85
CA GLY A 192 -6.12 -43.95 23.39
C GLY A 192 -5.13 -43.01 22.66
N ALA A 193 -4.22 -42.34 23.38
CA ALA A 193 -3.26 -41.45 22.74
C ALA A 193 -1.92 -42.19 22.50
N THR A 194 -1.49 -42.22 21.29
CA THR A 194 -0.28 -42.93 20.78
C THR A 194 1.06 -42.42 21.35
N ASN A 195 1.04 -41.43 22.23
CA ASN A 195 2.22 -40.79 22.84
C ASN A 195 2.53 -41.22 24.25
N LYS A 196 1.87 -42.29 24.77
CA LYS A 196 2.08 -42.82 26.10
C LYS A 196 2.75 -44.20 26.04
N LEU A 197 3.81 -44.37 26.79
CA LEU A 197 4.49 -45.64 26.95
C LEU A 197 4.22 -46.17 28.38
N PHE A 198 3.70 -47.37 28.48
CA PHE A 198 3.47 -48.06 29.74
C PHE A 198 4.54 -49.12 29.96
N ALA A 199 5.16 -49.11 31.15
CA ALA A 199 6.10 -50.11 31.55
C ALA A 199 5.63 -50.71 32.90
N ASN A 200 5.56 -52.03 32.98
CA ASN A 200 5.19 -52.77 34.17
C ASN A 200 6.26 -53.81 34.47
N ALA A 201 6.80 -53.78 35.68
CA ALA A 201 7.79 -54.75 36.15
C ALA A 201 7.42 -55.14 37.56
N GLY A 202 6.60 -56.19 37.71
CA GLY A 202 6.08 -56.66 38.99
C GLY A 202 5.19 -55.62 39.66
N ASP A 203 5.56 -55.21 40.86
CA ASP A 203 4.83 -54.22 41.66
C ASP A 203 5.11 -52.72 41.16
N PHE A 204 6.00 -52.54 40.21
CA PHE A 204 6.38 -51.21 39.72
C PHE A 204 5.74 -50.88 38.35
N GLN A 205 5.12 -49.75 38.28
CA GLN A 205 4.48 -49.24 37.05
C GLN A 205 5.03 -47.86 36.69
N ALA A 206 5.36 -47.65 35.46
CA ALA A 206 5.78 -46.36 34.93
C ALA A 206 5.01 -46.01 33.65
N LEU A 207 4.51 -44.81 33.60
CA LEU A 207 3.83 -44.28 32.44
C LEU A 207 4.57 -43.01 31.93
N ILE A 208 5.09 -43.06 30.72
CA ILE A 208 5.83 -41.97 30.09
C ILE A 208 4.96 -41.33 29.04
N SER A 209 4.78 -40.03 29.14
CA SER A 209 4.17 -39.20 28.08
C SER A 209 5.24 -38.35 27.41
N ALA A 210 5.46 -38.60 26.15
CA ALA A 210 6.38 -37.81 25.34
C ALA A 210 5.69 -37.42 24.03
N LEU A 211 5.35 -36.15 23.89
CA LEU A 211 4.70 -35.61 22.70
C LEU A 211 5.46 -34.40 22.18
N ARG A 212 5.79 -34.43 20.90
CA ARG A 212 6.24 -33.26 20.15
C ARG A 212 5.29 -33.06 18.99
N LYS A 213 4.51 -31.99 19.02
CA LYS A 213 3.59 -31.62 17.94
C LYS A 213 4.03 -30.28 17.34
N GLN A 214 4.02 -30.20 16.01
CA GLN A 214 4.23 -28.98 15.29
C GLN A 214 3.05 -28.76 14.36
N ASN A 215 2.44 -27.61 14.45
CA ASN A 215 1.37 -27.19 13.56
C ASN A 215 1.82 -25.95 12.80
N LEU A 216 1.58 -25.92 11.50
CA LEU A 216 1.88 -24.79 10.62
C LEU A 216 0.61 -24.44 9.85
N ILE A 217 0.12 -23.24 10.06
CA ILE A 217 -1.01 -22.69 9.33
C ILE A 217 -0.47 -21.53 8.47
N LYS A 218 -0.77 -21.57 7.19
CA LYS A 218 -0.48 -20.47 6.25
C LYS A 218 -1.81 -19.95 5.75
N PHE A 219 -2.00 -18.66 5.86
CA PHE A 219 -3.11 -17.93 5.30
C PHE A 219 -2.60 -17.00 4.21
N LEU A 220 -3.26 -16.96 3.07
CA LEU A 220 -2.96 -16.08 1.95
C LEU A 220 -4.27 -15.58 1.35
N ALA A 221 -4.45 -14.26 1.30
CA ALA A 221 -5.53 -13.62 0.58
C ALA A 221 -4.95 -12.57 -0.38
N GLU A 222 -5.39 -12.59 -1.63
CA GLU A 222 -4.94 -11.69 -2.69
C GLU A 222 -6.14 -10.98 -3.35
N PRO A 223 -6.86 -10.10 -2.62
CA PRO A 223 -7.94 -9.34 -3.20
C PRO A 223 -7.41 -8.30 -4.20
N THR A 224 -8.13 -8.19 -5.33
CA THR A 224 -7.85 -7.22 -6.38
C THR A 224 -9.09 -6.38 -6.60
N VAL A 225 -8.94 -5.07 -6.64
CA VAL A 225 -10.05 -4.13 -6.78
C VAL A 225 -9.66 -2.95 -7.65
N VAL A 226 -10.62 -2.41 -8.37
CA VAL A 226 -10.45 -1.30 -9.32
C VAL A 226 -11.24 -0.11 -8.85
N ALA A 227 -10.64 1.08 -8.87
CA ALA A 227 -11.34 2.33 -8.61
C ALA A 227 -10.85 3.46 -9.52
N THR A 228 -11.70 4.42 -9.74
CA THR A 228 -11.35 5.68 -10.40
C THR A 228 -10.65 6.62 -9.44
N HIS A 229 -9.77 7.45 -9.97
CA HIS A 229 -9.14 8.56 -9.23
C HIS A 229 -10.16 9.36 -8.41
N GLY A 230 -9.88 9.54 -7.11
CA GLY A 230 -10.71 10.30 -6.18
C GLY A 230 -12.04 9.66 -5.81
N ARG A 231 -12.30 8.40 -6.18
CA ARG A 231 -13.51 7.67 -5.77
C ARG A 231 -13.19 6.46 -4.92
N PRO A 232 -13.89 6.28 -3.77
CA PRO A 232 -13.70 5.12 -2.93
C PRO A 232 -14.27 3.87 -3.62
N ALA A 233 -13.59 2.74 -3.43
CA ALA A 233 -14.07 1.43 -3.82
C ALA A 233 -13.97 0.48 -2.63
N ARG A 234 -14.94 -0.42 -2.53
CA ARG A 234 -14.99 -1.47 -1.51
C ARG A 234 -15.15 -2.82 -2.19
N PHE A 235 -14.33 -3.76 -1.79
CA PHE A 235 -14.42 -5.16 -2.13
C PHE A 235 -14.60 -5.96 -0.85
N ASN A 236 -15.59 -6.86 -0.80
CA ASN A 236 -15.83 -7.71 0.36
C ASN A 236 -16.22 -9.12 -0.13
N VAL A 237 -15.51 -10.13 0.36
CA VAL A 237 -15.80 -11.54 0.12
C VAL A 237 -15.82 -12.27 1.45
N GLY A 238 -16.96 -12.81 1.83
CA GLY A 238 -17.16 -13.49 3.10
C GLY A 238 -18.59 -13.94 3.29
N GLY A 239 -18.98 -14.06 4.54
CA GLY A 239 -20.33 -14.45 4.95
C GLY A 239 -20.78 -13.67 6.18
N ARG A 240 -21.90 -14.09 6.74
CA ARG A 240 -22.44 -13.55 8.00
C ARG A 240 -22.75 -14.68 8.94
N VAL A 241 -22.31 -14.57 10.19
CA VAL A 241 -22.66 -15.51 11.25
C VAL A 241 -23.80 -14.91 12.08
N PRO A 242 -24.96 -15.57 12.16
CA PRO A 242 -26.02 -15.13 13.05
C PRO A 242 -25.67 -15.47 14.50
N TYR A 243 -25.96 -14.56 15.43
CA TYR A 243 -25.95 -14.82 16.86
C TYR A 243 -27.17 -14.24 17.54
N ILE A 244 -27.60 -14.91 18.60
CA ILE A 244 -28.84 -14.61 19.30
C ILE A 244 -28.52 -13.73 20.52
N VAL A 245 -29.24 -12.62 20.63
CA VAL A 245 -29.21 -11.75 21.80
C VAL A 245 -30.55 -11.88 22.52
N PRO A 246 -30.58 -12.56 23.70
CA PRO A 246 -31.79 -12.65 24.50
C PRO A 246 -32.13 -11.30 25.14
N SER A 247 -33.39 -10.93 25.06
CA SER A 247 -33.97 -9.80 25.80
C SER A 247 -35.19 -10.27 26.58
N ASN A 248 -35.57 -9.59 27.68
CA ASN A 248 -36.52 -10.04 28.67
C ASN A 248 -37.87 -10.63 28.16
N ASN A 249 -38.24 -10.43 26.91
CA ASN A 249 -39.46 -11.01 26.33
C ASN A 249 -39.38 -11.20 24.79
N SER A 250 -38.18 -11.07 24.19
CA SER A 250 -37.94 -11.21 22.77
C SER A 250 -36.55 -11.75 22.49
N VAL A 251 -36.40 -12.39 21.36
CA VAL A 251 -35.12 -12.88 20.85
C VAL A 251 -34.75 -12.05 19.62
N THR A 252 -33.62 -11.39 19.66
CA THR A 252 -33.09 -10.65 18.51
C THR A 252 -31.94 -11.44 17.89
N VAL A 253 -31.99 -11.61 16.56
CA VAL A 253 -30.90 -12.22 15.80
C VAL A 253 -30.06 -11.12 15.19
N ASN A 254 -28.82 -11.04 15.60
CA ASN A 254 -27.83 -10.16 14.99
C ASN A 254 -26.90 -10.97 14.06
N TYR A 255 -26.30 -10.28 13.11
CA TYR A 255 -25.40 -10.87 12.13
C TYR A 255 -24.05 -10.17 12.22
N GLU A 256 -22.98 -10.92 12.32
CA GLU A 256 -21.61 -10.42 12.24
C GLU A 256 -20.98 -10.86 10.92
N GLU A 257 -20.35 -9.92 10.23
CA GLU A 257 -19.70 -10.18 8.94
C GLU A 257 -18.30 -10.76 9.18
N PHE A 258 -17.92 -11.73 8.35
CA PHE A 258 -16.57 -12.28 8.32
C PHE A 258 -16.10 -12.45 6.89
N GLY A 259 -14.79 -12.50 6.69
CA GLY A 259 -14.16 -12.66 5.38
C GLY A 259 -13.05 -11.66 5.14
N THR A 260 -12.75 -11.43 3.86
CA THR A 260 -11.73 -10.49 3.41
C THR A 260 -12.38 -9.27 2.80
N ALA A 261 -12.07 -8.09 3.32
CA ALA A 261 -12.54 -6.82 2.81
C ALA A 261 -11.35 -5.90 2.49
N VAL A 262 -11.49 -5.08 1.49
CA VAL A 262 -10.55 -4.00 1.16
C VAL A 262 -11.35 -2.77 0.78
N ASP A 263 -11.16 -1.71 1.55
CA ASP A 263 -11.61 -0.36 1.21
C ASP A 263 -10.40 0.40 0.69
N PHE A 264 -10.54 1.10 -0.44
CA PHE A 264 -9.45 1.94 -0.91
C PHE A 264 -9.93 3.17 -1.67
N LEU A 265 -9.14 4.23 -1.57
CA LEU A 265 -9.37 5.50 -2.25
C LEU A 265 -8.05 5.93 -2.91
N PRO A 266 -7.95 5.84 -4.24
CA PRO A 266 -6.75 6.23 -4.96
C PRO A 266 -6.77 7.70 -5.39
N PHE A 267 -5.61 8.37 -5.28
CA PHE A 267 -5.35 9.69 -5.84
C PHE A 267 -4.11 9.63 -6.72
N VAL A 268 -4.25 9.90 -8.00
CA VAL A 268 -3.10 10.06 -8.89
C VAL A 268 -2.58 11.49 -8.74
N VAL A 269 -1.37 11.63 -8.18
CA VAL A 269 -0.80 12.93 -7.79
C VAL A 269 0.24 13.47 -8.78
N GLY A 270 0.62 12.65 -9.76
CA GLY A 270 1.59 13.02 -10.80
C GLY A 270 1.90 11.85 -11.74
N PRO A 271 2.84 12.02 -12.67
CA PRO A 271 3.25 10.95 -13.56
C PRO A 271 3.67 9.71 -12.80
N GLY A 272 2.92 8.61 -12.97
CA GLY A 272 3.21 7.33 -12.33
C GLY A 272 3.13 7.29 -10.80
N ARG A 273 2.72 8.37 -10.12
CA ARG A 273 2.64 8.46 -8.66
C ARG A 273 1.20 8.39 -8.17
N ILE A 274 0.96 7.48 -7.26
CA ILE A 274 -0.37 7.21 -6.71
C ILE A 274 -0.31 7.31 -5.20
N ARG A 275 -1.17 8.14 -4.61
CA ARG A 275 -1.46 8.15 -3.19
C ARG A 275 -2.67 7.25 -2.96
N LEU A 276 -2.54 6.31 -2.05
CA LEU A 276 -3.58 5.38 -1.66
C LEU A 276 -3.97 5.61 -0.21
N GLU A 277 -5.26 5.75 0.04
CA GLU A 277 -5.84 5.50 1.36
C GLU A 277 -6.43 4.10 1.31
N VAL A 278 -5.94 3.18 2.12
CA VAL A 278 -6.29 1.77 2.03
C VAL A 278 -6.54 1.16 3.41
N ARG A 279 -7.59 0.35 3.48
CA ARG A 279 -7.98 -0.41 4.67
C ARG A 279 -8.31 -1.85 4.29
N PRO A 280 -7.30 -2.71 4.18
CA PRO A 280 -7.50 -4.16 4.11
C PRO A 280 -7.88 -4.70 5.48
N GLU A 281 -8.85 -5.62 5.48
CA GLU A 281 -9.37 -6.27 6.68
C GLU A 281 -9.63 -7.75 6.39
N VAL A 282 -9.24 -8.62 7.33
CA VAL A 282 -9.57 -10.04 7.32
C VAL A 282 -10.16 -10.39 8.66
N THR A 283 -11.38 -10.88 8.65
CA THR A 283 -12.10 -11.35 9.84
C THR A 283 -12.48 -12.81 9.66
N GLU A 284 -12.05 -13.64 10.59
CA GLU A 284 -12.31 -15.09 10.60
C GLU A 284 -13.01 -15.50 11.90
N PRO A 285 -14.01 -16.40 11.85
CA PRO A 285 -14.59 -16.97 13.06
C PRO A 285 -13.55 -17.83 13.78
N ASP A 286 -13.43 -17.66 15.11
CA ASP A 286 -12.53 -18.41 15.97
C ASP A 286 -13.31 -19.30 16.94
N PRO A 287 -13.57 -20.56 16.60
CA PRO A 287 -14.32 -21.47 17.46
C PRO A 287 -13.64 -21.75 18.80
N SER A 288 -12.31 -21.56 18.89
CA SER A 288 -11.55 -21.84 20.11
C SER A 288 -11.80 -20.84 21.23
N ARG A 289 -12.33 -19.66 20.88
CA ARG A 289 -12.66 -18.56 21.80
C ARG A 289 -14.15 -18.32 21.96
N SER A 290 -14.99 -19.08 21.27
CA SER A 290 -16.44 -19.00 21.37
C SER A 290 -16.89 -19.29 22.80
N ILE A 291 -17.90 -18.59 23.27
CA ILE A 291 -18.45 -18.72 24.62
C ILE A 291 -19.85 -19.30 24.51
N SER A 292 -20.12 -20.35 25.28
CA SER A 292 -21.47 -20.88 25.44
C SER A 292 -22.04 -20.40 26.79
N ALA A 293 -23.12 -19.64 26.77
CA ALA A 293 -23.79 -19.11 27.91
C ALA A 293 -25.30 -19.41 27.81
N GLU A 294 -25.85 -20.06 28.83
CA GLU A 294 -27.29 -20.41 28.91
C GLU A 294 -27.81 -21.21 27.70
N GLY A 295 -26.95 -22.04 27.07
CA GLY A 295 -27.28 -22.81 25.89
C GLY A 295 -27.26 -22.04 24.58
N ILE A 296 -26.74 -20.80 24.57
CA ILE A 296 -26.51 -19.96 23.42
C ILE A 296 -25.02 -19.89 23.14
N ASP A 297 -24.62 -20.25 21.95
CA ASP A 297 -23.24 -20.13 21.49
C ASP A 297 -23.01 -18.77 20.87
N VAL A 298 -22.13 -17.98 21.50
CA VAL A 298 -21.67 -16.68 20.96
C VAL A 298 -20.35 -16.89 20.26
N PRO A 299 -20.30 -16.69 18.93
CA PRO A 299 -19.08 -16.88 18.18
C PRO A 299 -18.06 -15.77 18.50
N ALA A 300 -16.78 -16.15 18.60
CA ALA A 300 -15.68 -15.22 18.63
C ALA A 300 -15.12 -15.01 17.22
N PHE A 301 -14.56 -13.84 16.98
CA PHE A 301 -13.91 -13.51 15.73
C PHE A 301 -12.47 -13.05 15.95
N SER A 302 -11.60 -13.42 15.04
CA SER A 302 -10.24 -12.90 14.94
C SER A 302 -10.17 -11.95 13.75
N SER A 303 -9.93 -10.67 14.04
CA SER A 303 -9.83 -9.63 12.99
C SER A 303 -8.40 -9.11 12.90
N ARG A 304 -7.97 -8.87 11.66
CA ARG A 304 -6.68 -8.27 11.30
C ARG A 304 -6.96 -7.16 10.31
N TYR A 305 -6.64 -5.94 10.67
CA TYR A 305 -6.82 -4.80 9.78
C TYR A 305 -5.69 -3.81 9.93
N VAL A 306 -5.48 -3.02 8.91
CA VAL A 306 -4.61 -1.84 8.93
C VAL A 306 -5.34 -0.72 8.17
N GLU A 307 -5.22 0.49 8.65
CA GLU A 307 -5.73 1.69 8.00
C GLU A 307 -4.58 2.66 7.84
N THR A 308 -4.26 3.00 6.58
CA THR A 308 -3.08 3.81 6.30
C THR A 308 -3.21 4.54 4.96
N ALA A 309 -2.45 5.63 4.84
CA ALA A 309 -2.27 6.36 3.59
C ALA A 309 -0.80 6.29 3.18
N VAL A 310 -0.53 5.86 1.96
CA VAL A 310 0.82 5.73 1.40
C VAL A 310 0.89 6.32 0.00
N GLU A 311 2.06 6.81 -0.39
CA GLU A 311 2.33 7.30 -1.74
C GLU A 311 3.45 6.46 -2.35
N LEU A 312 3.20 5.91 -3.54
CA LEU A 312 4.13 5.01 -4.23
C LEU A 312 4.00 5.14 -5.75
N GLN A 313 4.97 4.60 -6.46
CA GLN A 313 4.94 4.53 -7.91
C GLN A 313 4.01 3.41 -8.38
N ALA A 314 3.37 3.60 -9.54
CA ALA A 314 2.58 2.56 -10.19
C ALA A 314 3.44 1.31 -10.45
N GLY A 315 2.92 0.13 -10.13
CA GLY A 315 3.63 -1.16 -10.21
C GLY A 315 4.58 -1.44 -9.04
N GLN A 316 4.81 -0.49 -8.12
CA GLN A 316 5.65 -0.71 -6.96
C GLN A 316 4.89 -1.42 -5.84
N THR A 317 5.46 -2.51 -5.33
CA THR A 317 4.93 -3.22 -4.15
C THR A 317 5.50 -2.61 -2.88
N PHE A 318 4.62 -2.29 -1.94
CA PHE A 318 4.98 -1.72 -0.65
C PHE A 318 4.35 -2.50 0.51
N ALA A 319 5.13 -2.77 1.55
CA ALA A 319 4.64 -3.39 2.78
C ALA A 319 4.04 -2.32 3.69
N ILE A 320 2.71 -2.35 3.87
CA ILE A 320 2.00 -1.35 4.68
C ILE A 320 1.84 -1.74 6.14
N ALA A 321 1.90 -3.05 6.44
CA ALA A 321 1.89 -3.55 7.81
C ALA A 321 2.66 -4.87 7.93
N GLY A 322 3.23 -5.09 9.11
CA GLY A 322 3.88 -6.33 9.47
C GLY A 322 3.80 -6.56 10.98
N LEU A 323 3.66 -7.82 11.39
CA LEU A 323 3.69 -8.25 12.77
C LEU A 323 4.55 -9.50 12.89
N LEU A 324 5.47 -9.48 13.84
CA LEU A 324 6.18 -10.65 14.31
C LEU A 324 5.89 -10.81 15.80
N GLN A 325 5.17 -11.86 16.17
CA GLN A 325 4.81 -12.16 17.55
C GLN A 325 5.31 -13.56 17.90
N SER A 326 6.01 -13.68 19.02
CA SER A 326 6.41 -14.96 19.59
C SER A 326 5.93 -15.02 21.03
N ARG A 327 5.17 -16.07 21.36
CA ARG A 327 4.67 -16.34 22.71
C ARG A 327 5.12 -17.73 23.12
N THR A 328 5.87 -17.81 24.22
CA THR A 328 6.26 -19.07 24.83
C THR A 328 5.59 -19.19 26.20
N GLU A 329 4.92 -20.27 26.40
CA GLU A 329 4.30 -20.65 27.70
C GLU A 329 4.89 -21.97 28.12
N ALA A 330 5.53 -22.00 29.29
CA ALA A 330 6.12 -23.19 29.86
C ALA A 330 5.50 -23.43 31.24
N VAL A 331 4.89 -24.59 31.39
CA VAL A 331 4.31 -25.04 32.65
C VAL A 331 5.12 -26.24 33.14
N SER A 332 5.76 -26.07 34.29
CA SER A 332 6.46 -27.15 34.99
C SER A 332 5.66 -27.58 36.21
N ARG A 333 5.37 -28.87 36.32
CA ARG A 333 4.77 -29.50 37.48
C ARG A 333 5.75 -30.52 38.03
N SER A 334 6.08 -30.44 39.31
CA SER A 334 7.03 -31.33 39.93
C SER A 334 6.54 -31.81 41.31
N THR A 335 6.97 -32.99 41.72
CA THR A 335 6.80 -33.43 43.09
C THR A 335 7.78 -32.64 43.95
N PRO A 336 7.30 -31.99 45.04
CA PRO A 336 8.19 -31.25 45.94
C PRO A 336 9.35 -32.12 46.41
N PHE A 337 10.54 -31.50 46.58
CA PHE A 337 11.78 -32.14 47.01
C PHE A 337 12.39 -33.09 45.95
N PHE A 338 11.64 -34.07 45.42
CA PHE A 338 12.16 -35.05 44.45
C PHE A 338 12.36 -34.47 43.05
N GLY A 339 11.53 -33.52 42.64
CA GLY A 339 11.66 -32.86 41.34
C GLY A 339 12.86 -31.93 41.19
N GLU A 340 13.49 -31.54 42.30
CA GLU A 340 14.65 -30.66 42.37
C GLU A 340 15.99 -31.40 42.42
N LEU A 341 15.96 -32.72 42.62
CA LEU A 341 17.17 -33.51 42.74
C LEU A 341 17.96 -33.55 41.41
N PRO A 342 19.30 -33.35 41.45
CA PRO A 342 20.14 -33.50 40.30
C PRO A 342 20.08 -34.93 39.74
N PHE A 343 20.11 -35.07 38.41
CA PHE A 343 20.07 -36.32 37.63
C PHE A 343 18.75 -37.09 37.66
N ILE A 344 18.04 -37.20 38.77
CA ILE A 344 16.80 -37.98 38.89
C ILE A 344 15.54 -37.12 38.91
N GLY A 345 15.63 -35.82 39.15
CA GLY A 345 14.48 -34.92 39.24
C GLY A 345 13.63 -34.88 37.95
N ALA A 346 14.21 -35.21 36.81
CA ALA A 346 13.47 -35.31 35.56
C ALA A 346 12.37 -36.39 35.57
N ALA A 347 12.52 -37.45 36.38
CA ALA A 347 11.53 -38.52 36.56
C ALA A 347 10.33 -38.08 37.43
N PHE A 348 10.45 -36.96 38.16
CA PHE A 348 9.45 -36.44 39.10
C PHE A 348 8.84 -35.12 38.68
N ARG A 349 9.02 -34.77 37.41
CA ARG A 349 8.46 -33.53 36.85
C ARG A 349 7.84 -33.75 35.47
N ARG A 350 6.86 -32.90 35.15
CA ARG A 350 6.30 -32.76 33.81
C ARG A 350 6.55 -31.33 33.32
N ILE A 351 7.03 -31.20 32.10
CA ILE A 351 7.23 -29.93 31.43
C ILE A 351 6.35 -29.93 30.18
N THR A 352 5.46 -28.96 30.12
CA THR A 352 4.66 -28.67 28.93
C THR A 352 5.06 -27.31 28.42
N GLU A 353 5.61 -27.26 27.25
CA GLU A 353 6.05 -26.04 26.58
C GLU A 353 5.24 -25.84 25.29
N VAL A 354 4.58 -24.70 25.18
CA VAL A 354 3.82 -24.31 24.04
C VAL A 354 4.44 -23.00 23.48
N ARG A 355 4.89 -23.04 22.26
CA ARG A 355 5.41 -21.86 21.57
C ARG A 355 4.54 -21.55 20.35
N ASN A 356 4.02 -20.33 20.32
CA ASN A 356 3.23 -19.79 19.22
C ASN A 356 3.98 -18.63 18.58
N ASP A 357 4.36 -18.80 17.33
CA ASP A 357 5.00 -17.76 16.51
C ASP A 357 4.01 -17.35 15.41
N ILE A 358 3.70 -16.06 15.31
CA ILE A 358 2.80 -15.48 14.30
C ILE A 358 3.60 -14.44 13.52
N GLU A 359 3.60 -14.58 12.21
CA GLU A 359 4.20 -13.65 11.26
C GLU A 359 3.09 -13.15 10.33
N LEU A 360 2.81 -11.85 10.32
CA LEU A 360 1.84 -11.20 9.43
C LEU A 360 2.55 -10.19 8.55
N LEU A 361 2.22 -10.19 7.27
CA LEU A 361 2.69 -9.20 6.31
C LEU A 361 1.55 -8.80 5.37
N ILE A 362 1.32 -7.49 5.24
CA ILE A 362 0.33 -6.93 4.33
C ILE A 362 1.05 -6.02 3.34
N THR A 363 0.88 -6.31 2.04
CA THR A 363 1.48 -5.54 0.95
C THR A 363 0.42 -5.02 -0.01
N VAL A 364 0.70 -3.90 -0.65
CA VAL A 364 -0.13 -3.28 -1.67
C VAL A 364 0.69 -2.96 -2.90
N THR A 365 0.07 -3.11 -4.08
CA THR A 365 0.68 -2.79 -5.38
C THR A 365 -0.40 -2.11 -6.23
N PRO A 366 -0.34 -0.79 -6.42
CA PRO A 366 -1.25 -0.10 -7.32
C PRO A 366 -0.72 -0.12 -8.75
N GLU A 367 -1.62 -0.22 -9.70
CA GLU A 367 -1.33 -0.12 -11.13
C GLU A 367 -2.28 0.88 -11.79
N LEU A 368 -1.78 1.68 -12.72
CA LEU A 368 -2.62 2.53 -13.56
C LEU A 368 -3.16 1.71 -14.71
N VAL A 369 -4.49 1.68 -14.84
CA VAL A 369 -5.15 1.06 -15.99
C VAL A 369 -5.42 2.16 -17.00
N GLY A 370 -4.58 2.27 -18.03
CA GLY A 370 -4.82 3.13 -19.20
C GLY A 370 -5.79 2.44 -20.15
N CYS A 371 -6.85 3.12 -20.54
CA CYS A 371 -7.56 2.75 -21.77
C CYS A 371 -6.74 3.24 -22.97
N GLU A 372 -5.71 2.49 -23.37
CA GLU A 372 -5.19 2.60 -24.74
C GLU A 372 -6.25 2.09 -25.71
N GLY A 373 -6.54 2.88 -26.71
CA GLY A 373 -7.52 2.59 -27.75
C GLY A 373 -7.35 1.18 -28.32
N GLN A 374 -8.46 0.44 -28.34
CA GLN A 374 -8.66 -0.84 -29.04
C GLN A 374 -7.72 -1.98 -28.60
N SER A 375 -8.01 -2.52 -27.49
CA SER A 375 -7.98 -3.94 -27.11
C SER A 375 -7.73 -4.11 -25.62
N CYS A 376 -8.80 -4.36 -24.86
CA CYS A 376 -8.69 -5.02 -23.56
C CYS A 376 -8.18 -6.44 -23.81
N GLN A 377 -6.89 -6.63 -23.97
CA GLN A 377 -6.29 -7.96 -23.91
C GLN A 377 -6.06 -8.32 -22.45
N ARG A 378 -6.93 -9.23 -21.96
CA ARG A 378 -6.64 -10.08 -20.82
C ARG A 378 -5.29 -10.77 -21.05
N GLN A 379 -4.28 -10.38 -20.36
CA GLN A 379 -3.17 -11.30 -20.07
C GLN A 379 -3.56 -12.10 -18.82
N GLY A 380 -4.26 -13.19 -19.07
CA GLY A 380 -4.34 -14.28 -18.12
C GLY A 380 -3.01 -15.02 -18.19
N THR A 381 -2.25 -14.96 -17.13
CA THR A 381 -1.13 -15.86 -16.89
C THR A 381 -1.68 -17.16 -16.31
N ASN A 382 -1.32 -18.26 -16.98
CA ASN A 382 -1.43 -19.64 -16.52
C ASN A 382 -0.79 -19.87 -15.14
#